data_cd6ed44d4347d1be3e45dc9f28e77892
#
_entry.id   cd6ed44d4347d1be3e45dc9f28e77892
#
_cell.length_a   1.000
_cell.length_b   1.000
_cell.length_c   1.000
_cell.angle_alpha   90.00
_cell.angle_beta   90.00
_cell.angle_gamma   90.00
#
_symmetry.space_group_name_H-M   'P 1'
#
loop_
_entity.id
_entity.type
_entity.pdbx_description
1 polymer ?
#
loop_
_entity_poly.entity_id
_entity_poly.type
_entity_poly.pdbx_seq_one_letter_code
_entity_poly.pdbx_strand_id
1 'polypeptide(L)'
;MINFKKILKNLIPIKIISICMSVLKLATNIYLILIIQKLIDYITKNTISDLTYFKMQILKYFFVLPLFLISIFFSNYYYSKLSKKGEVLIKNFLFSKLISRKEVLSVDSGVVSSQFLTDIKTISKWYSVGVNTIIVQLLQFFVPFVLIVYYNVILAIFIPVLIVVCYFIQNKISEYISEKTQQLQYNIANINQFVIQTLNSFKTILQLNKGEYFSNKFSFLQNKKIYEVDMKISFAYAFFVTLYVALNNIIPLFVLGAGLYLIIVDMLTIGKLIAIYTLITYMTEPIVVISDLLSQRRISKNLITNIKYMFDYDACNEEVKNLDNFKELNINSKYFLYEGNFDKKILQNINFKICRNDVFKINGISGSGKSTLINLISRFINSNTVSIKYNSIDINQIDKDLYYKKVIQVQQKPIMLEDSIYENITLGNSYSNSELNEVIDVCCLREFVENKTLDFVLSEDKNNISGGEKQRINLARMLIRKPEVLILDEPTASLNRKMATDLVRNLKLFIEKYSITLIVISHNDDFDYIVTKSINLS
;
A
#
# COMPACT_ATOMS: atom_id res chain seq x y z
N MET A 1 12.94 5.72 10.08
CA MET A 1 13.07 4.57 9.13
C MET A 1 12.17 3.43 9.56
N ILE A 2 11.29 2.94 8.68
CA ILE A 2 10.40 1.82 8.99
C ILE A 2 11.23 0.54 9.17
N ASN A 3 11.16 -0.07 10.33
CA ASN A 3 11.87 -1.32 10.59
C ASN A 3 10.99 -2.53 10.25
N PHE A 4 10.87 -2.84 8.94
CA PHE A 4 10.13 -4.02 8.46
C PHE A 4 10.60 -5.33 9.10
N LYS A 5 11.87 -5.42 9.52
CA LYS A 5 12.39 -6.62 10.21
C LYS A 5 11.67 -6.84 11.55
N LYS A 6 11.33 -5.76 12.27
CA LYS A 6 10.59 -5.87 13.56
C LYS A 6 9.15 -6.37 13.32
N ILE A 7 8.49 -5.89 12.26
CA ILE A 7 7.12 -6.29 11.90
C ILE A 7 7.06 -7.78 11.54
N LEU A 8 8.09 -8.26 10.83
CA LEU A 8 8.16 -9.65 10.36
C LEU A 8 8.76 -10.62 11.40
N LYS A 9 9.04 -10.18 12.63
CA LYS A 9 9.60 -11.03 13.69
C LYS A 9 8.71 -12.25 13.99
N ASN A 10 7.41 -12.09 13.94
CA ASN A 10 6.45 -13.18 14.17
C ASN A 10 6.46 -14.26 13.07
N LEU A 11 7.15 -14.02 11.93
CA LEU A 11 7.30 -14.99 10.86
C LEU A 11 8.57 -15.87 10.99
N ILE A 12 9.40 -15.63 12.00
CA ILE A 12 10.67 -16.37 12.20
C ILE A 12 10.45 -17.89 12.20
N PRO A 13 9.45 -18.48 12.90
CA PRO A 13 9.24 -19.93 12.86
C PRO A 13 8.95 -20.44 11.45
N ILE A 14 8.11 -19.73 10.69
CA ILE A 14 7.78 -20.09 9.30
C ILE A 14 9.02 -19.95 8.39
N LYS A 15 9.88 -18.96 8.64
CA LYS A 15 11.15 -18.77 7.92
C LYS A 15 12.08 -19.97 8.13
N ILE A 16 12.24 -20.39 9.37
CA ILE A 16 13.08 -21.56 9.70
C ILE A 16 12.55 -22.82 9.03
N ILE A 17 11.24 -23.09 9.13
CA ILE A 17 10.62 -24.25 8.48
C ILE A 17 10.82 -24.19 6.95
N SER A 18 10.65 -23.03 6.33
CA SER A 18 10.86 -22.84 4.89
C SER A 18 12.30 -23.15 4.48
N ILE A 19 13.29 -22.69 5.25
CA ILE A 19 14.70 -22.99 5.00
C ILE A 19 14.96 -24.50 5.19
N CYS A 20 14.50 -25.11 6.29
CA CYS A 20 14.67 -26.53 6.54
C CYS A 20 14.10 -27.40 5.42
N MET A 21 12.90 -27.09 4.94
CA MET A 21 12.28 -27.81 3.82
C MET A 21 13.05 -27.62 2.51
N SER A 22 13.61 -26.44 2.27
CA SER A 22 14.43 -26.17 1.08
C SER A 22 15.79 -26.91 1.18
N VAL A 23 16.39 -27.00 2.35
CA VAL A 23 17.62 -27.78 2.59
C VAL A 23 17.34 -29.26 2.42
N LEU A 24 16.20 -29.76 2.92
CA LEU A 24 15.78 -31.14 2.73
C LEU A 24 15.57 -31.46 1.23
N LYS A 25 14.95 -30.58 0.48
CA LYS A 25 14.82 -30.66 -0.99
C LYS A 25 16.21 -30.78 -1.64
N LEU A 26 17.16 -29.94 -1.25
CA LEU A 26 18.53 -29.96 -1.77
C LEU A 26 19.23 -31.29 -1.46
N ALA A 27 19.17 -31.73 -0.20
CA ALA A 27 19.82 -32.94 0.24
C ALA A 27 19.27 -34.21 -0.46
N THR A 28 17.93 -34.31 -0.57
CA THR A 28 17.27 -35.43 -1.25
C THR A 28 17.58 -35.44 -2.75
N ASN A 29 17.63 -34.28 -3.42
CA ASN A 29 18.02 -34.21 -4.83
C ASN A 29 19.45 -34.66 -5.07
N ILE A 30 20.40 -34.16 -4.27
CA ILE A 30 21.81 -34.56 -4.37
C ILE A 30 21.95 -36.08 -4.10
N TYR A 31 21.25 -36.61 -3.10
CA TYR A 31 21.28 -38.01 -2.80
C TYR A 31 20.76 -38.89 -3.96
N LEU A 32 19.70 -38.46 -4.67
CA LEU A 32 19.20 -39.11 -5.89
C LEU A 32 20.28 -39.15 -6.99
N ILE A 33 20.98 -38.01 -7.20
CA ILE A 33 22.09 -37.92 -8.18
C ILE A 33 23.20 -38.92 -7.83
N LEU A 34 23.55 -39.04 -6.55
CA LEU A 34 24.58 -40.00 -6.09
C LEU A 34 24.17 -41.48 -6.26
N ILE A 35 22.86 -41.77 -6.10
CA ILE A 35 22.34 -43.13 -6.36
C ILE A 35 22.46 -43.45 -7.86
N ILE A 36 22.05 -42.52 -8.74
CA ILE A 36 22.13 -42.68 -10.19
C ILE A 36 23.60 -42.89 -10.60
N GLN A 37 24.52 -42.10 -10.09
CA GLN A 37 25.96 -42.27 -10.33
C GLN A 37 26.42 -43.70 -10.00
N LYS A 38 26.08 -44.19 -8.80
CA LYS A 38 26.49 -45.52 -8.36
C LYS A 38 25.87 -46.65 -9.22
N LEU A 39 24.62 -46.48 -9.66
CA LEU A 39 23.97 -47.42 -10.57
C LEU A 39 24.67 -47.49 -11.92
N ILE A 40 25.05 -46.35 -12.49
CA ILE A 40 25.73 -46.26 -13.78
C ILE A 40 27.14 -46.86 -13.68
N ASP A 41 27.90 -46.46 -12.65
CA ASP A 41 29.25 -47.01 -12.43
C ASP A 41 29.23 -48.52 -12.21
N TYR A 42 28.17 -49.04 -11.59
CA TYR A 42 28.01 -50.50 -11.42
C TYR A 42 27.75 -51.21 -12.76
N ILE A 43 26.87 -50.68 -13.60
CA ILE A 43 26.55 -51.23 -14.91
C ILE A 43 27.79 -51.22 -15.84
N THR A 44 28.58 -50.14 -15.81
CA THR A 44 29.76 -49.97 -16.69
C THR A 44 30.96 -50.81 -16.30
N LYS A 45 31.08 -51.26 -15.06
CA LYS A 45 32.20 -52.08 -14.59
C LYS A 45 32.09 -53.59 -14.90
N ASN A 46 31.07 -54.00 -15.65
CA ASN A 46 30.86 -55.37 -16.17
C ASN A 46 30.83 -56.54 -15.16
N THR A 47 30.64 -56.28 -13.89
CA THR A 47 30.53 -57.37 -12.92
C THR A 47 29.07 -57.46 -12.46
N ILE A 48 28.24 -58.18 -13.23
CA ILE A 48 26.85 -58.55 -12.81
C ILE A 48 26.90 -59.59 -11.67
N SER A 49 27.95 -59.63 -10.86
CA SER A 49 28.14 -60.62 -9.80
C SER A 49 27.23 -60.38 -8.58
N ASP A 50 26.74 -59.14 -8.32
CA ASP A 50 25.90 -58.84 -7.16
C ASP A 50 24.58 -58.14 -7.54
N LEU A 51 23.65 -58.89 -8.11
CA LEU A 51 22.28 -58.43 -8.40
C LEU A 51 21.58 -57.84 -7.16
N THR A 52 22.00 -58.25 -5.98
CA THR A 52 21.54 -57.77 -4.68
C THR A 52 21.92 -56.31 -4.43
N TYR A 53 23.14 -55.86 -4.75
CA TYR A 53 23.58 -54.46 -4.64
C TYR A 53 22.77 -53.54 -5.57
N PHE A 54 22.58 -53.97 -6.82
CA PHE A 54 21.78 -53.22 -7.82
C PHE A 54 20.33 -53.05 -7.36
N LYS A 55 19.68 -54.16 -6.94
CA LYS A 55 18.32 -54.13 -6.38
C LYS A 55 18.21 -53.19 -5.18
N MET A 56 19.20 -53.19 -4.29
CA MET A 56 19.23 -52.32 -3.11
C MET A 56 19.34 -50.82 -3.49
N GLN A 57 20.14 -50.46 -4.50
CA GLN A 57 20.22 -49.05 -4.97
C GLN A 57 18.92 -48.61 -5.62
N ILE A 58 18.27 -49.44 -6.43
CA ILE A 58 16.95 -49.17 -6.99
C ILE A 58 15.92 -48.96 -5.88
N LEU A 59 15.91 -49.82 -4.89
CA LEU A 59 14.99 -49.72 -3.76
C LEU A 59 15.19 -48.39 -3.00
N LYS A 60 16.44 -47.98 -2.76
CA LYS A 60 16.77 -46.67 -2.18
C LYS A 60 16.24 -45.50 -3.04
N TYR A 61 16.40 -45.60 -4.36
CA TYR A 61 15.90 -44.58 -5.27
C TYR A 61 14.37 -44.42 -5.16
N PHE A 62 13.62 -45.54 -5.14
CA PHE A 62 12.16 -45.52 -5.00
C PHE A 62 11.69 -44.98 -3.63
N PHE A 63 12.45 -45.16 -2.56
CA PHE A 63 12.13 -44.60 -1.26
C PHE A 63 12.45 -43.12 -1.15
N VAL A 64 13.54 -42.65 -1.77
CA VAL A 64 13.96 -41.23 -1.69
C VAL A 64 13.17 -40.35 -2.64
N LEU A 65 12.72 -40.88 -3.79
CA LEU A 65 11.94 -40.12 -4.77
C LEU A 65 10.65 -39.52 -4.18
N PRO A 66 9.78 -40.25 -3.48
CA PRO A 66 8.62 -39.65 -2.80
C PRO A 66 9.02 -38.60 -1.77
N LEU A 67 10.07 -38.82 -0.99
CA LEU A 67 10.56 -37.84 -0.01
C LEU A 67 11.02 -36.55 -0.68
N PHE A 68 11.67 -36.63 -1.85
CA PHE A 68 12.05 -35.50 -2.66
C PHE A 68 10.81 -34.72 -3.15
N LEU A 69 9.80 -35.42 -3.69
CA LEU A 69 8.55 -34.78 -4.15
C LEU A 69 7.80 -34.08 -3.01
N ILE A 70 7.71 -34.72 -1.85
CA ILE A 70 7.14 -34.15 -0.63
C ILE A 70 7.91 -32.89 -0.20
N SER A 71 9.24 -32.95 -0.24
CA SER A 71 10.10 -31.82 0.14
C SER A 71 9.93 -30.62 -0.82
N ILE A 72 9.75 -30.85 -2.12
CA ILE A 72 9.42 -29.82 -3.11
C ILE A 72 8.08 -29.15 -2.76
N PHE A 73 7.05 -29.97 -2.52
CA PHE A 73 5.71 -29.47 -2.19
C PHE A 73 5.76 -28.57 -0.95
N PHE A 74 6.32 -29.05 0.14
CA PHE A 74 6.38 -28.28 1.39
C PHE A 74 7.31 -27.07 1.29
N SER A 75 8.43 -27.15 0.58
CA SER A 75 9.32 -26.01 0.33
C SER A 75 8.53 -24.86 -0.36
N ASN A 76 7.80 -25.18 -1.46
CA ASN A 76 7.01 -24.21 -2.21
C ASN A 76 5.81 -23.69 -1.40
N TYR A 77 5.15 -24.56 -0.64
CA TYR A 77 4.03 -24.18 0.22
C TYR A 77 4.46 -23.18 1.30
N TYR A 78 5.54 -23.49 2.05
CA TYR A 78 6.01 -22.59 3.10
C TYR A 78 6.61 -21.29 2.55
N TYR A 79 7.25 -21.33 1.38
CA TYR A 79 7.66 -20.13 0.66
C TYR A 79 6.46 -19.21 0.34
N SER A 80 5.40 -19.76 -0.25
CA SER A 80 4.18 -19.04 -0.58
C SER A 80 3.46 -18.51 0.66
N LYS A 81 3.35 -19.36 1.69
CA LYS A 81 2.76 -18.98 2.99
C LYS A 81 3.51 -17.83 3.65
N LEU A 82 4.85 -17.85 3.63
CA LEU A 82 5.69 -16.78 4.16
C LEU A 82 5.50 -15.48 3.40
N SER A 83 5.48 -15.53 2.06
CA SER A 83 5.26 -14.37 1.20
C SER A 83 3.90 -13.72 1.46
N LYS A 84 2.82 -14.52 1.52
CA LYS A 84 1.45 -14.02 1.72
C LYS A 84 1.22 -13.46 3.12
N LYS A 85 1.66 -14.18 4.16
CA LYS A 85 1.57 -13.65 5.54
C LYS A 85 2.38 -12.38 5.73
N GLY A 86 3.57 -12.29 5.11
CA GLY A 86 4.37 -11.08 5.14
C GLY A 86 3.68 -9.90 4.47
N GLU A 87 3.02 -10.12 3.33
CA GLU A 87 2.23 -9.10 2.64
C GLU A 87 1.11 -8.55 3.52
N VAL A 88 0.32 -9.45 4.15
CA VAL A 88 -0.77 -9.04 5.04
C VAL A 88 -0.26 -8.23 6.23
N LEU A 89 0.81 -8.67 6.89
CA LEU A 89 1.37 -7.97 8.05
C LEU A 89 1.88 -6.57 7.68
N ILE A 90 2.55 -6.44 6.54
CA ILE A 90 3.06 -5.14 6.08
C ILE A 90 1.89 -4.23 5.68
N LYS A 91 0.90 -4.73 4.94
CA LYS A 91 -0.30 -3.95 4.57
C LYS A 91 -1.05 -3.44 5.80
N ASN A 92 -1.33 -4.32 6.76
CA ASN A 92 -2.02 -3.93 7.99
C ASN A 92 -1.23 -2.88 8.78
N PHE A 93 0.08 -3.05 8.91
CA PHE A 93 0.94 -2.07 9.59
C PHE A 93 0.93 -0.72 8.87
N LEU A 94 1.07 -0.73 7.54
CA LEU A 94 1.11 0.50 6.76
C LEU A 94 -0.24 1.21 6.78
N PHE A 95 -1.34 0.45 6.69
CA PHE A 95 -2.70 1.00 6.79
C PHE A 95 -2.95 1.60 8.18
N SER A 96 -2.60 0.89 9.26
CA SER A 96 -2.75 1.43 10.61
C SER A 96 -1.93 2.71 10.81
N LYS A 97 -0.72 2.78 10.22
CA LYS A 97 0.11 3.99 10.24
C LYS A 97 -0.52 5.14 9.44
N LEU A 98 -1.07 4.85 8.28
CA LEU A 98 -1.74 5.85 7.45
C LEU A 98 -2.94 6.46 8.19
N ILE A 99 -3.78 5.61 8.80
CA ILE A 99 -4.97 6.07 9.54
C ILE A 99 -4.58 6.79 10.85
N SER A 100 -3.50 6.35 11.52
CA SER A 100 -3.01 7.04 12.72
C SER A 100 -2.29 8.36 12.44
N ARG A 101 -2.16 8.74 11.17
CA ARG A 101 -1.58 10.03 10.78
C ARG A 101 -2.52 11.17 11.16
N LYS A 102 -1.97 12.16 11.82
CA LYS A 102 -2.72 13.34 12.29
C LYS A 102 -2.76 14.50 11.28
N GLU A 103 -2.31 14.28 10.04
CA GLU A 103 -2.28 15.29 8.98
C GLU A 103 -3.10 14.84 7.76
N VAL A 104 -3.74 15.79 7.11
CA VAL A 104 -4.48 15.55 5.87
C VAL A 104 -3.48 15.23 4.76
N LEU A 105 -3.73 14.14 4.03
CA LEU A 105 -2.92 13.80 2.87
C LEU A 105 -3.22 14.77 1.72
N SER A 106 -2.20 15.40 1.20
CA SER A 106 -2.26 16.22 -0.02
C SER A 106 -2.14 15.39 -1.31
N VAL A 107 -2.15 14.05 -1.20
CA VAL A 107 -1.91 13.12 -2.30
C VAL A 107 -3.23 12.54 -2.80
N ASP A 108 -3.33 12.40 -4.12
CA ASP A 108 -4.49 11.80 -4.80
C ASP A 108 -4.77 10.37 -4.27
N SER A 109 -6.03 10.10 -3.95
CA SER A 109 -6.50 8.81 -3.45
C SER A 109 -6.19 7.65 -4.42
N GLY A 110 -6.21 7.89 -5.73
CA GLY A 110 -5.85 6.92 -6.76
C GLY A 110 -4.38 6.50 -6.68
N VAL A 111 -3.47 7.44 -6.40
CA VAL A 111 -2.04 7.14 -6.20
C VAL A 111 -1.84 6.31 -4.94
N VAL A 112 -2.47 6.71 -3.83
CA VAL A 112 -2.39 5.97 -2.56
C VAL A 112 -2.92 4.54 -2.73
N SER A 113 -4.06 4.38 -3.38
CA SER A 113 -4.68 3.07 -3.65
C SER A 113 -3.76 2.18 -4.49
N SER A 114 -3.18 2.69 -5.58
CA SER A 114 -2.26 1.93 -6.43
C SER A 114 -1.00 1.50 -5.67
N GLN A 115 -0.46 2.37 -4.82
CA GLN A 115 0.70 2.06 -3.98
C GLN A 115 0.38 0.94 -2.98
N PHE A 116 -0.80 0.94 -2.35
CA PHE A 116 -1.23 -0.13 -1.44
C PHE A 116 -1.40 -1.47 -2.14
N LEU A 117 -1.92 -1.50 -3.37
CA LEU A 117 -2.19 -2.72 -4.11
C LEU A 117 -0.94 -3.34 -4.74
N THR A 118 -0.08 -2.54 -5.36
CA THR A 118 1.04 -3.00 -6.18
C THR A 118 2.40 -2.85 -5.50
N ASP A 119 2.71 -1.65 -4.98
CA ASP A 119 4.05 -1.36 -4.48
C ASP A 119 4.35 -2.10 -3.18
N ILE A 120 3.38 -2.13 -2.27
CA ILE A 120 3.53 -2.86 -0.99
C ILE A 120 3.72 -4.36 -1.23
N LYS A 121 3.08 -4.94 -2.25
CA LYS A 121 3.27 -6.34 -2.62
C LYS A 121 4.72 -6.63 -3.02
N THR A 122 5.32 -5.75 -3.83
CA THR A 122 6.73 -5.87 -4.25
C THR A 122 7.68 -5.70 -3.07
N ILE A 123 7.47 -4.69 -2.22
CA ILE A 123 8.24 -4.46 -0.99
C ILE A 123 8.15 -5.68 -0.07
N SER A 124 6.93 -6.19 0.16
CA SER A 124 6.70 -7.30 1.08
C SER A 124 7.40 -8.58 0.64
N LYS A 125 7.42 -8.87 -0.66
CA LYS A 125 8.10 -10.03 -1.22
C LYS A 125 9.60 -10.02 -0.88
N TRP A 126 10.29 -8.88 -1.08
CA TRP A 126 11.70 -8.77 -0.71
C TRP A 126 11.94 -8.99 0.79
N TYR A 127 11.20 -8.29 1.66
CA TYR A 127 11.43 -8.36 3.11
C TYR A 127 10.99 -9.67 3.76
N SER A 128 10.00 -10.35 3.20
CA SER A 128 9.49 -11.61 3.76
C SER A 128 10.34 -12.81 3.36
N VAL A 129 10.65 -12.97 2.08
CA VAL A 129 11.28 -14.17 1.54
C VAL A 129 12.68 -13.95 0.95
N GLY A 130 13.02 -12.71 0.54
CA GLY A 130 14.23 -12.43 -0.23
C GLY A 130 15.52 -12.95 0.42
N VAL A 131 15.73 -12.63 1.71
CA VAL A 131 16.94 -13.07 2.43
C VAL A 131 17.00 -14.61 2.57
N ASN A 132 15.84 -15.23 2.88
CA ASN A 132 15.75 -16.69 2.99
C ASN A 132 16.09 -17.38 1.66
N THR A 133 15.55 -16.83 0.58
CA THR A 133 15.80 -17.35 -0.77
C THR A 133 17.28 -17.23 -1.13
N ILE A 134 17.95 -16.12 -0.81
CA ILE A 134 19.39 -15.96 -1.05
C ILE A 134 20.19 -17.06 -0.30
N ILE A 135 19.88 -17.31 0.97
CA ILE A 135 20.57 -18.36 1.74
C ILE A 135 20.41 -19.73 1.07
N VAL A 136 19.18 -20.08 0.68
CA VAL A 136 18.90 -21.36 0.02
C VAL A 136 19.63 -21.46 -1.32
N GLN A 137 19.63 -20.38 -2.12
CA GLN A 137 20.29 -20.35 -3.41
C GLN A 137 21.82 -20.45 -3.29
N LEU A 138 22.41 -19.82 -2.28
CA LEU A 138 23.84 -20.00 -1.99
C LEU A 138 24.18 -21.46 -1.63
N LEU A 139 23.36 -22.10 -0.81
CA LEU A 139 23.54 -23.53 -0.50
C LEU A 139 23.37 -24.39 -1.75
N GLN A 140 22.38 -24.11 -2.59
CA GLN A 140 22.15 -24.81 -3.86
C GLN A 140 23.30 -24.65 -4.85
N PHE A 141 24.08 -23.58 -4.74
CA PHE A 141 25.29 -23.37 -5.53
C PHE A 141 26.51 -24.04 -4.92
N PHE A 142 26.81 -23.77 -3.64
CA PHE A 142 28.07 -24.21 -3.03
C PHE A 142 28.14 -25.72 -2.75
N VAL A 143 27.02 -26.37 -2.38
CA VAL A 143 27.04 -27.81 -2.05
C VAL A 143 27.33 -28.67 -3.28
N PRO A 144 26.68 -28.50 -4.45
CA PRO A 144 27.05 -29.15 -5.69
C PRO A 144 28.48 -28.81 -6.15
N PHE A 145 28.91 -27.55 -5.98
CA PHE A 145 30.26 -27.15 -6.35
C PHE A 145 31.35 -27.96 -5.60
N VAL A 146 31.21 -28.12 -4.29
CA VAL A 146 32.13 -28.93 -3.47
C VAL A 146 32.16 -30.39 -3.96
N LEU A 147 31.03 -30.96 -4.34
CA LEU A 147 30.96 -32.30 -4.88
C LEU A 147 31.68 -32.44 -6.25
N ILE A 148 31.56 -31.42 -7.10
CA ILE A 148 32.25 -31.39 -8.39
C ILE A 148 33.77 -31.30 -8.18
N VAL A 149 34.23 -30.46 -7.24
CA VAL A 149 35.66 -30.39 -6.85
C VAL A 149 36.18 -31.77 -6.37
N TYR A 150 35.38 -32.46 -5.57
CA TYR A 150 35.73 -33.82 -5.07
C TYR A 150 35.83 -34.85 -6.21
N TYR A 151 35.00 -34.74 -7.26
CA TYR A 151 35.04 -35.63 -8.40
C TYR A 151 36.18 -35.33 -9.38
N ASN A 152 36.36 -34.04 -9.74
CA ASN A 152 37.41 -33.62 -10.64
C ASN A 152 37.69 -32.11 -10.52
N VAL A 153 38.90 -31.77 -10.07
CA VAL A 153 39.31 -30.38 -9.84
C VAL A 153 39.40 -29.58 -11.15
N ILE A 154 39.82 -30.25 -12.25
CA ILE A 154 40.00 -29.59 -13.56
C ILE A 154 38.66 -29.05 -14.06
N LEU A 155 37.61 -29.89 -14.03
CA LEU A 155 36.26 -29.47 -14.44
C LEU A 155 35.68 -28.43 -13.49
N ALA A 156 36.02 -28.47 -12.21
CA ALA A 156 35.55 -27.50 -11.23
C ALA A 156 36.11 -26.09 -11.42
N ILE A 157 37.31 -25.92 -11.99
CA ILE A 157 37.92 -24.59 -12.22
C ILE A 157 37.17 -23.79 -13.30
N PHE A 158 36.70 -24.46 -14.35
CA PHE A 158 36.02 -23.79 -15.45
C PHE A 158 34.65 -23.22 -15.11
N ILE A 159 33.93 -23.87 -14.18
CA ILE A 159 32.55 -23.52 -13.82
C ILE A 159 32.44 -22.13 -13.20
N PRO A 160 33.23 -21.74 -12.17
CA PRO A 160 33.15 -20.42 -11.56
C PRO A 160 33.46 -19.29 -12.54
N VAL A 161 34.41 -19.47 -13.46
CA VAL A 161 34.77 -18.44 -14.44
C VAL A 161 33.58 -18.12 -15.35
N LEU A 162 32.93 -19.15 -15.88
CA LEU A 162 31.74 -18.98 -16.73
C LEU A 162 30.58 -18.35 -15.95
N ILE A 163 30.37 -18.77 -14.72
CA ILE A 163 29.33 -18.25 -13.84
C ILE A 163 29.53 -16.75 -13.55
N VAL A 164 30.76 -16.35 -13.24
CA VAL A 164 31.07 -14.93 -12.97
C VAL A 164 30.78 -14.06 -14.20
N VAL A 165 31.19 -14.50 -15.39
CA VAL A 165 30.91 -13.78 -16.65
C VAL A 165 29.38 -13.63 -16.84
N CYS A 166 28.64 -14.71 -16.65
CA CYS A 166 27.19 -14.73 -16.79
C CYS A 166 26.51 -13.80 -15.77
N TYR A 167 26.96 -13.83 -14.52
CA TYR A 167 26.44 -12.94 -13.47
C TYR A 167 26.59 -11.46 -13.85
N PHE A 168 27.76 -11.05 -14.37
CA PHE A 168 27.95 -9.64 -14.77
C PHE A 168 27.02 -9.23 -15.92
N ILE A 169 26.85 -10.09 -16.92
CA ILE A 169 25.93 -9.81 -18.05
C ILE A 169 24.49 -9.71 -17.54
N GLN A 170 24.06 -10.69 -16.76
CA GLN A 170 22.69 -10.72 -16.20
C GLN A 170 22.42 -9.54 -15.28
N ASN A 171 23.40 -9.13 -14.46
CA ASN A 171 23.23 -8.00 -13.58
C ASN A 171 22.98 -6.68 -14.35
N LYS A 172 23.71 -6.44 -15.44
CA LYS A 172 23.48 -5.26 -16.30
C LYS A 172 22.09 -5.28 -16.95
N ILE A 173 21.65 -6.43 -17.45
CA ILE A 173 20.32 -6.57 -18.05
C ILE A 173 19.23 -6.35 -16.98
N SER A 174 19.42 -6.92 -15.80
CA SER A 174 18.51 -6.76 -14.67
C SER A 174 18.40 -5.30 -14.20
N GLU A 175 19.49 -4.53 -14.23
CA GLU A 175 19.46 -3.09 -13.95
C GLU A 175 18.62 -2.33 -14.97
N TYR A 176 18.82 -2.61 -16.25
CA TYR A 176 18.04 -2.00 -17.33
C TYR A 176 16.55 -2.34 -17.21
N ILE A 177 16.20 -3.62 -16.96
CA ILE A 177 14.83 -4.05 -16.75
C ILE A 177 14.21 -3.32 -15.55
N SER A 178 14.95 -3.20 -14.44
CA SER A 178 14.48 -2.52 -13.23
C SER A 178 14.17 -1.05 -13.48
N GLU A 179 15.05 -0.33 -14.19
CA GLU A 179 14.83 1.08 -14.56
C GLU A 179 13.58 1.25 -15.44
N LYS A 180 13.46 0.42 -16.48
CA LYS A 180 12.29 0.48 -17.38
C LYS A 180 10.99 0.06 -16.71
N THR A 181 11.02 -0.91 -15.81
CA THR A 181 9.86 -1.30 -15.01
C THR A 181 9.38 -0.15 -14.12
N GLN A 182 10.29 0.61 -13.52
CA GLN A 182 9.91 1.79 -12.73
C GLN A 182 9.25 2.86 -13.62
N GLN A 183 9.79 3.11 -14.81
CA GLN A 183 9.19 4.01 -15.80
C GLN A 183 7.81 3.54 -16.23
N LEU A 184 7.62 2.24 -16.44
CA LEU A 184 6.34 1.63 -16.80
C LEU A 184 5.31 1.83 -15.69
N GLN A 185 5.66 1.56 -14.43
CA GLN A 185 4.76 1.75 -13.28
C GLN A 185 4.29 3.20 -13.15
N TYR A 186 5.20 4.17 -13.33
CA TYR A 186 4.83 5.58 -13.34
C TYR A 186 3.82 5.92 -14.46
N ASN A 187 4.04 5.39 -15.67
CA ASN A 187 3.14 5.60 -16.81
C ASN A 187 1.76 4.95 -16.58
N ILE A 188 1.73 3.74 -15.99
CA ILE A 188 0.47 3.07 -15.62
C ILE A 188 -0.32 3.91 -14.61
N ALA A 189 0.34 4.47 -13.59
CA ALA A 189 -0.34 5.33 -12.62
C ALA A 189 -0.99 6.55 -13.30
N ASN A 190 -0.30 7.21 -14.23
CA ASN A 190 -0.82 8.34 -14.99
C ASN A 190 -2.03 7.96 -15.88
N ILE A 191 -1.98 6.79 -16.49
CA ILE A 191 -3.10 6.31 -17.33
C ILE A 191 -4.30 5.93 -16.46
N ASN A 192 -4.08 5.29 -15.32
CA ASN A 192 -5.15 5.00 -14.36
C ASN A 192 -5.85 6.29 -13.90
N GLN A 193 -5.08 7.33 -13.61
CA GLN A 193 -5.66 8.65 -13.27
C GLN A 193 -6.49 9.22 -14.44
N PHE A 194 -6.00 9.13 -15.67
CA PHE A 194 -6.75 9.56 -16.86
C PHE A 194 -8.06 8.78 -17.01
N VAL A 195 -8.05 7.46 -16.80
CA VAL A 195 -9.26 6.62 -16.86
C VAL A 195 -10.27 7.04 -15.79
N ILE A 196 -9.84 7.22 -14.53
CA ILE A 196 -10.71 7.67 -13.43
C ILE A 196 -11.32 9.04 -13.75
N GLN A 197 -10.52 10.00 -14.22
CA GLN A 197 -11.02 11.32 -14.62
C GLN A 197 -12.05 11.24 -15.77
N THR A 198 -11.79 10.38 -16.76
CA THR A 198 -12.68 10.14 -17.89
C THR A 198 -14.02 9.54 -17.42
N LEU A 199 -13.98 8.55 -16.54
CA LEU A 199 -15.19 7.93 -15.97
C LEU A 199 -15.98 8.92 -15.11
N ASN A 200 -15.34 9.72 -14.28
CA ASN A 200 -15.99 10.76 -13.48
C ASN A 200 -16.66 11.84 -14.35
N SER A 201 -16.12 12.09 -15.54
CA SER A 201 -16.65 13.05 -16.50
C SER A 201 -17.52 12.42 -17.59
N PHE A 202 -17.90 11.12 -17.45
CA PHE A 202 -18.51 10.34 -18.53
C PHE A 202 -19.81 10.96 -19.07
N LYS A 203 -20.68 11.47 -18.18
CA LYS A 203 -21.93 12.15 -18.57
C LYS A 203 -21.65 13.39 -19.46
N THR A 204 -20.65 14.17 -19.10
CA THR A 204 -20.25 15.37 -19.88
C THR A 204 -19.65 14.98 -21.23
N ILE A 205 -18.85 13.91 -21.28
CA ILE A 205 -18.25 13.40 -22.50
C ILE A 205 -19.33 12.94 -23.49
N LEU A 206 -20.37 12.25 -22.98
CA LEU A 206 -21.52 11.82 -23.77
C LEU A 206 -22.31 13.03 -24.30
N GLN A 207 -22.63 14.01 -23.45
CA GLN A 207 -23.38 15.20 -23.86
C GLN A 207 -22.65 16.03 -24.92
N LEU A 208 -21.32 16.07 -24.87
CA LEU A 208 -20.49 16.78 -25.84
C LEU A 208 -20.13 15.95 -27.07
N ASN A 209 -20.57 14.69 -27.15
CA ASN A 209 -20.24 13.72 -28.21
C ASN A 209 -18.73 13.64 -28.48
N LYS A 210 -17.90 13.57 -27.41
CA LYS A 210 -16.43 13.56 -27.47
C LYS A 210 -15.80 12.19 -27.18
N GLY A 211 -16.58 11.10 -27.27
CA GLY A 211 -16.10 9.75 -26.99
C GLY A 211 -14.88 9.37 -27.82
N GLU A 212 -14.90 9.67 -29.13
CA GLU A 212 -13.79 9.39 -30.03
C GLU A 212 -12.50 10.14 -29.66
N TYR A 213 -12.59 11.40 -29.24
CA TYR A 213 -11.43 12.16 -28.77
C TYR A 213 -10.75 11.50 -27.57
N PHE A 214 -11.52 11.07 -26.58
CA PHE A 214 -10.98 10.42 -25.39
C PHE A 214 -10.43 9.03 -25.70
N SER A 215 -11.09 8.28 -26.58
CA SER A 215 -10.61 6.96 -27.09
C SER A 215 -9.26 7.10 -27.80
N ASN A 216 -9.14 8.07 -28.71
CA ASN A 216 -7.89 8.34 -29.42
C ASN A 216 -6.76 8.78 -28.49
N LYS A 217 -7.09 9.63 -27.49
CA LYS A 217 -6.12 10.06 -26.47
C LYS A 217 -5.67 8.90 -25.60
N PHE A 218 -6.57 8.02 -25.19
CA PHE A 218 -6.23 6.80 -24.44
C PHE A 218 -5.32 5.90 -25.27
N SER A 219 -5.68 5.61 -26.53
CA SER A 219 -4.89 4.78 -27.45
C SER A 219 -3.49 5.35 -27.66
N PHE A 220 -3.36 6.66 -27.82
CA PHE A 220 -2.07 7.34 -27.92
C PHE A 220 -1.21 7.16 -26.65
N LEU A 221 -1.82 7.36 -25.47
CA LEU A 221 -1.12 7.18 -24.19
C LEU A 221 -0.72 5.72 -23.97
N GLN A 222 -1.60 4.78 -24.31
CA GLN A 222 -1.34 3.35 -24.21
C GLN A 222 -0.19 2.91 -25.12
N ASN A 223 -0.23 3.31 -26.39
CA ASN A 223 0.79 2.91 -27.36
C ASN A 223 2.16 3.57 -27.06
N LYS A 224 2.19 4.89 -26.85
CA LYS A 224 3.46 5.62 -26.71
C LYS A 224 4.08 5.49 -25.32
N LYS A 225 3.28 5.43 -24.25
CA LYS A 225 3.82 5.42 -22.88
C LYS A 225 3.92 4.02 -22.26
N ILE A 226 3.00 3.11 -22.58
CA ILE A 226 3.04 1.75 -22.04
C ILE A 226 3.70 0.80 -23.02
N TYR A 227 3.12 0.61 -24.21
CA TYR A 227 3.56 -0.40 -25.16
C TYR A 227 5.03 -0.28 -25.56
N GLU A 228 5.51 0.93 -25.90
CA GLU A 228 6.92 1.13 -26.27
C GLU A 228 7.89 0.78 -25.12
N VAL A 229 7.53 1.11 -23.88
CA VAL A 229 8.38 0.80 -22.71
C VAL A 229 8.31 -0.68 -22.38
N ASP A 230 7.13 -1.27 -22.43
CA ASP A 230 6.92 -2.70 -22.15
C ASP A 230 7.61 -3.58 -23.20
N MET A 231 7.60 -3.18 -24.47
CA MET A 231 8.35 -3.86 -25.52
C MET A 231 9.87 -3.84 -25.27
N LYS A 232 10.42 -2.75 -24.75
CA LYS A 232 11.85 -2.68 -24.37
C LYS A 232 12.15 -3.62 -23.20
N ILE A 233 11.25 -3.71 -22.22
CA ILE A 233 11.36 -4.64 -21.09
C ILE A 233 11.27 -6.08 -21.62
N SER A 234 10.29 -6.38 -22.47
CA SER A 234 10.07 -7.70 -23.04
C SER A 234 11.27 -8.16 -23.87
N PHE A 235 11.86 -7.27 -24.67
CA PHE A 235 13.07 -7.58 -25.42
C PHE A 235 14.26 -7.89 -24.50
N ALA A 236 14.49 -7.06 -23.48
CA ALA A 236 15.56 -7.29 -22.51
C ALA A 236 15.33 -8.59 -21.72
N TYR A 237 14.09 -8.89 -21.37
CA TYR A 237 13.71 -10.13 -20.69
C TYR A 237 13.90 -11.35 -21.59
N ALA A 238 13.48 -11.28 -22.86
CA ALA A 238 13.71 -12.35 -23.84
C ALA A 238 15.21 -12.63 -24.01
N PHE A 239 16.04 -11.58 -24.11
CA PHE A 239 17.49 -11.73 -24.18
C PHE A 239 18.08 -12.36 -22.90
N PHE A 240 17.59 -11.95 -21.72
CA PHE A 240 17.97 -12.53 -20.44
C PHE A 240 17.64 -14.03 -20.36
N VAL A 241 16.42 -14.42 -20.76
CA VAL A 241 16.00 -15.83 -20.77
C VAL A 241 16.80 -16.63 -21.80
N THR A 242 17.04 -16.08 -23.00
CA THR A 242 17.83 -16.75 -24.03
C THR A 242 19.26 -17.01 -23.56
N LEU A 243 19.90 -16.04 -22.93
CA LEU A 243 21.22 -16.23 -22.30
C LEU A 243 21.19 -17.34 -21.24
N TYR A 244 20.16 -17.32 -20.37
CA TYR A 244 20.00 -18.35 -19.35
C TYR A 244 19.87 -19.75 -19.96
N VAL A 245 19.01 -19.92 -20.97
CA VAL A 245 18.82 -21.22 -21.66
C VAL A 245 20.12 -21.64 -22.38
N ALA A 246 20.80 -20.70 -23.03
CA ALA A 246 22.09 -20.99 -23.68
C ALA A 246 23.13 -21.50 -22.67
N LEU A 247 23.21 -20.85 -21.50
CA LEU A 247 24.15 -21.26 -20.45
C LEU A 247 23.80 -22.61 -19.84
N ASN A 248 22.51 -22.89 -19.66
CA ASN A 248 22.04 -24.19 -19.16
C ASN A 248 22.31 -25.35 -20.11
N ASN A 249 22.53 -25.10 -21.39
CA ASN A 249 22.85 -26.13 -22.37
C ASN A 249 24.35 -26.13 -22.73
N ILE A 250 24.94 -24.97 -22.98
CA ILE A 250 26.34 -24.87 -23.44
C ILE A 250 27.33 -25.35 -22.38
N ILE A 251 27.14 -24.94 -21.13
CA ILE A 251 28.07 -25.31 -20.04
C ILE A 251 28.05 -26.83 -19.79
N PRO A 252 26.89 -27.49 -19.61
CA PRO A 252 26.86 -28.95 -19.43
C PRO A 252 27.35 -29.72 -20.66
N LEU A 253 27.09 -29.23 -21.90
CA LEU A 253 27.61 -29.86 -23.13
C LEU A 253 29.12 -29.76 -23.22
N PHE A 254 29.70 -28.61 -22.87
CA PHE A 254 31.16 -28.44 -22.82
C PHE A 254 31.79 -29.40 -21.79
N VAL A 255 31.15 -29.52 -20.61
CA VAL A 255 31.62 -30.43 -19.56
C VAL A 255 31.46 -31.90 -19.98
N LEU A 256 30.42 -32.25 -20.73
CA LEU A 256 30.29 -33.57 -21.35
C LEU A 256 31.45 -33.85 -22.29
N GLY A 257 31.77 -32.94 -23.21
CA GLY A 257 32.88 -33.09 -24.16
C GLY A 257 34.25 -33.25 -23.45
N ALA A 258 34.55 -32.35 -22.51
CA ALA A 258 35.78 -32.41 -21.73
C ALA A 258 35.83 -33.64 -20.83
N GLY A 259 34.68 -34.05 -20.26
CA GLY A 259 34.58 -35.24 -19.42
C GLY A 259 34.72 -36.54 -20.17
N LEU A 260 34.27 -36.62 -21.44
CA LEU A 260 34.52 -37.78 -22.30
C LEU A 260 36.02 -37.96 -22.55
N TYR A 261 36.75 -36.86 -22.80
CA TYR A 261 38.20 -36.90 -22.90
C TYR A 261 38.85 -37.45 -21.62
N LEU A 262 38.39 -37.01 -20.43
CA LEU A 262 38.92 -37.50 -19.14
C LEU A 262 38.57 -38.96 -18.88
N ILE A 263 37.51 -39.51 -19.44
CA ILE A 263 37.16 -40.95 -19.37
C ILE A 263 38.14 -41.73 -20.24
N ILE A 264 38.49 -41.28 -21.45
CA ILE A 264 39.46 -41.97 -22.30
C ILE A 264 40.83 -42.07 -21.63
N VAL A 265 41.20 -41.09 -20.81
CA VAL A 265 42.46 -41.06 -20.05
C VAL A 265 42.35 -41.74 -18.67
N ASP A 266 41.29 -42.47 -18.40
CA ASP A 266 40.99 -43.17 -17.14
C ASP A 266 40.94 -42.27 -15.87
N MET A 267 40.77 -40.95 -16.05
CA MET A 267 40.68 -40.02 -14.92
C MET A 267 39.26 -39.83 -14.36
N LEU A 268 38.24 -40.27 -15.07
CA LEU A 268 36.83 -40.10 -14.70
C LEU A 268 36.02 -41.35 -15.07
N THR A 269 34.99 -41.68 -14.25
CA THR A 269 34.01 -42.72 -14.62
C THR A 269 32.78 -42.11 -15.30
N ILE A 270 32.05 -42.93 -16.07
CA ILE A 270 30.80 -42.47 -16.77
C ILE A 270 29.77 -42.00 -15.75
N GLY A 271 29.62 -42.70 -14.62
CA GLY A 271 28.67 -42.28 -13.58
C GLY A 271 29.04 -40.96 -12.95
N LYS A 272 30.34 -40.71 -12.68
CA LYS A 272 30.79 -39.39 -12.18
C LYS A 272 30.57 -38.30 -13.20
N LEU A 273 30.78 -38.55 -14.50
CA LEU A 273 30.51 -37.57 -15.54
C LEU A 273 29.01 -37.14 -15.58
N ILE A 274 28.09 -38.12 -15.52
CA ILE A 274 26.65 -37.86 -15.47
C ILE A 274 26.26 -37.12 -14.20
N ALA A 275 26.87 -37.47 -13.07
CA ALA A 275 26.67 -36.75 -11.82
C ALA A 275 27.12 -35.27 -11.92
N ILE A 276 28.31 -35.01 -12.48
CA ILE A 276 28.82 -33.66 -12.69
C ILE A 276 27.88 -32.88 -13.63
N TYR A 277 27.44 -33.47 -14.74
CA TYR A 277 26.49 -32.86 -15.68
C TYR A 277 25.20 -32.45 -14.97
N THR A 278 24.59 -33.30 -14.17
CA THR A 278 23.35 -32.99 -13.44
C THR A 278 23.57 -32.00 -12.31
N LEU A 279 24.70 -32.04 -11.62
CA LEU A 279 25.04 -31.04 -10.58
C LEU A 279 25.24 -29.64 -11.18
N ILE A 280 25.86 -29.52 -12.36
CA ILE A 280 26.05 -28.23 -13.05
C ILE A 280 24.72 -27.61 -13.47
N THR A 281 23.82 -28.40 -14.07
CA THR A 281 22.48 -27.89 -14.45
C THR A 281 21.72 -27.39 -13.22
N TYR A 282 21.90 -28.01 -12.07
CA TYR A 282 21.28 -27.57 -10.81
C TYR A 282 21.91 -26.29 -10.23
N MET A 283 23.21 -26.03 -10.51
CA MET A 283 23.93 -24.82 -10.07
C MET A 283 23.61 -23.57 -10.88
N THR A 284 23.01 -23.67 -12.06
CA THR A 284 22.72 -22.51 -12.90
C THR A 284 21.49 -21.74 -12.45
N GLU A 285 20.48 -22.39 -11.85
CA GLU A 285 19.27 -21.76 -11.32
C GLU A 285 19.55 -20.65 -10.28
N PRO A 286 20.45 -20.86 -9.28
CA PRO A 286 20.81 -19.84 -8.29
C PRO A 286 21.24 -18.50 -8.89
N ILE A 287 21.91 -18.49 -10.02
CA ILE A 287 22.44 -17.28 -10.66
C ILE A 287 21.29 -16.35 -11.08
N VAL A 288 20.28 -16.93 -11.72
CA VAL A 288 19.10 -16.21 -12.19
C VAL A 288 18.27 -15.71 -11.03
N VAL A 289 18.01 -16.59 -10.05
CA VAL A 289 17.17 -16.24 -8.89
C VAL A 289 17.82 -15.15 -8.03
N ILE A 290 19.13 -15.20 -7.81
CA ILE A 290 19.85 -14.17 -7.05
C ILE A 290 19.82 -12.84 -7.82
N SER A 291 20.03 -12.83 -9.14
CA SER A 291 19.98 -11.64 -9.97
C SER A 291 18.59 -10.98 -9.94
N ASP A 292 17.52 -11.77 -10.04
CA ASP A 292 16.13 -11.28 -9.92
C ASP A 292 15.87 -10.70 -8.52
N LEU A 293 16.31 -11.37 -7.47
CA LEU A 293 16.16 -10.89 -6.09
C LEU A 293 16.91 -9.58 -5.83
N LEU A 294 18.09 -9.39 -6.41
CA LEU A 294 18.84 -8.14 -6.31
C LEU A 294 18.12 -7.00 -7.04
N SER A 295 17.51 -7.29 -8.19
CA SER A 295 16.63 -6.36 -8.89
C SER A 295 15.42 -5.98 -8.04
N GLN A 296 14.71 -6.96 -7.49
CA GLN A 296 13.57 -6.73 -6.58
C GLN A 296 13.96 -5.90 -5.34
N ARG A 297 15.17 -6.11 -4.80
CA ARG A 297 15.70 -5.30 -3.70
C ARG A 297 15.84 -3.82 -4.09
N ARG A 298 16.38 -3.54 -5.29
CA ARG A 298 16.54 -2.17 -5.81
C ARG A 298 15.19 -1.50 -6.01
N ILE A 299 14.26 -2.18 -6.69
CA ILE A 299 12.88 -1.71 -6.87
C ILE A 299 12.22 -1.43 -5.52
N SER A 300 12.28 -2.37 -4.57
CA SER A 300 11.69 -2.20 -3.24
C SER A 300 12.27 -0.99 -2.50
N LYS A 301 13.57 -0.73 -2.62
CA LYS A 301 14.21 0.44 -2.00
C LYS A 301 13.65 1.75 -2.55
N ASN A 302 13.49 1.84 -3.87
CA ASN A 302 12.92 3.02 -4.53
C ASN A 302 11.43 3.21 -4.18
N LEU A 303 10.66 2.12 -4.17
CA LEU A 303 9.25 2.17 -3.78
C LEU A 303 9.07 2.61 -2.32
N ILE A 304 9.96 2.22 -1.41
CA ILE A 304 9.93 2.70 -0.02
C ILE A 304 10.11 4.22 0.04
N THR A 305 10.98 4.80 -0.78
CA THR A 305 11.14 6.27 -0.82
C THR A 305 9.88 6.95 -1.32
N ASN A 306 9.18 6.36 -2.29
CA ASN A 306 7.93 6.89 -2.84
C ASN A 306 6.78 6.86 -1.84
N ILE A 307 6.71 5.84 -0.98
CA ILE A 307 5.66 5.73 0.05
C ILE A 307 6.06 6.38 1.39
N LYS A 308 7.27 6.96 1.47
CA LYS A 308 7.81 7.52 2.72
C LYS A 308 6.92 8.62 3.30
N TYR A 309 6.33 9.45 2.44
CA TYR A 309 5.39 10.49 2.86
C TYR A 309 4.18 9.96 3.65
N MET A 310 3.81 8.69 3.49
CA MET A 310 2.72 8.07 4.25
C MET A 310 3.08 7.87 5.73
N PHE A 311 4.36 7.90 6.09
CA PHE A 311 4.86 7.50 7.42
C PHE A 311 5.71 8.54 8.10
N ASP A 312 6.41 9.38 7.33
CA ASP A 312 7.16 10.50 7.85
C ASP A 312 6.21 11.68 8.02
N TYR A 313 5.74 11.88 9.21
CA TYR A 313 5.21 13.15 9.66
C TYR A 313 6.09 13.60 10.81
N ASP A 314 6.41 14.88 10.83
CA ASP A 314 7.03 15.49 11.99
C ASP A 314 6.00 15.38 13.12
N ALA A 315 6.32 14.57 14.12
CA ALA A 315 5.59 14.63 15.37
C ALA A 315 5.77 16.07 15.86
N CYS A 316 4.76 16.90 15.64
CA CYS A 316 4.70 18.18 16.33
C CYS A 316 4.94 17.86 17.81
N ASN A 317 5.81 18.62 18.47
CA ASN A 317 5.99 18.52 19.91
C ASN A 317 4.66 18.93 20.56
N GLU A 318 3.75 17.97 20.66
CA GLU A 318 2.43 18.13 21.28
C GLU A 318 2.70 18.13 22.79
N GLU A 319 2.80 19.32 23.37
CA GLU A 319 3.16 19.48 24.78
C GLU A 319 1.94 19.33 25.70
N VAL A 320 0.74 19.67 25.19
CA VAL A 320 -0.49 19.73 26.01
C VAL A 320 -1.28 18.44 25.88
N LYS A 321 -1.31 17.65 26.95
CA LYS A 321 -2.04 16.38 27.05
C LYS A 321 -3.41 16.48 27.72
N ASN A 322 -3.73 17.61 28.37
CA ASN A 322 -5.04 17.87 28.97
C ASN A 322 -5.54 19.23 28.48
N LEU A 323 -6.78 19.28 28.06
CA LEU A 323 -7.42 20.48 27.53
C LEU A 323 -8.63 20.84 28.36
N ASP A 324 -8.62 22.04 28.94
CA ASP A 324 -9.76 22.59 29.67
C ASP A 324 -10.99 22.74 28.76
N ASN A 325 -12.15 22.92 29.38
CA ASN A 325 -13.37 23.20 28.65
C ASN A 325 -13.24 24.51 27.89
N PHE A 326 -13.86 24.57 26.72
CA PHE A 326 -13.84 25.71 25.83
C PHE A 326 -14.36 26.97 26.53
N LYS A 327 -13.59 28.02 26.46
CA LYS A 327 -13.98 29.37 26.90
C LYS A 327 -14.00 30.33 25.73
N GLU A 328 -12.94 30.30 24.92
CA GLU A 328 -12.77 31.21 23.80
C GLU A 328 -11.80 30.68 22.74
N LEU A 329 -12.01 31.12 21.51
CA LEU A 329 -11.08 30.93 20.40
C LEU A 329 -10.62 32.32 19.92
N ASN A 330 -9.33 32.60 20.01
CA ASN A 330 -8.74 33.85 19.53
C ASN A 330 -8.02 33.60 18.22
N ILE A 331 -8.41 34.29 17.15
CA ILE A 331 -7.84 34.18 15.82
C ILE A 331 -7.17 35.52 15.45
N ASN A 332 -5.87 35.46 15.16
CA ASN A 332 -5.10 36.63 14.72
C ASN A 332 -4.23 36.25 13.52
N SER A 333 -4.39 36.98 12.43
CA SER A 333 -3.63 36.78 11.21
C SER A 333 -3.33 38.12 10.54
N LYS A 334 -2.05 38.39 10.25
CA LYS A 334 -1.66 39.50 9.37
C LYS A 334 -1.94 39.14 7.91
N TYR A 335 -1.61 37.94 7.51
CA TYR A 335 -1.91 37.38 6.19
C TYR A 335 -1.77 35.85 6.19
N PHE A 336 -2.40 35.19 5.22
CA PHE A 336 -2.20 33.77 4.95
C PHE A 336 -1.99 33.56 3.43
N LEU A 337 -1.02 32.66 3.12
CA LEU A 337 -0.68 32.20 1.77
C LEU A 337 -0.58 30.69 1.78
N TYR A 338 -1.05 30.03 0.71
CA TYR A 338 -0.76 28.60 0.51
C TYR A 338 0.69 28.41 0.05
N GLU A 339 1.34 27.34 0.50
CA GLU A 339 2.66 26.96 0.02
C GLU A 339 2.66 26.78 -1.49
N GLY A 340 3.62 27.40 -2.17
CA GLY A 340 3.73 27.39 -3.65
C GLY A 340 2.95 28.47 -4.39
N ASN A 341 2.21 29.35 -3.69
CA ASN A 341 1.45 30.45 -4.30
C ASN A 341 1.79 31.75 -3.59
N PHE A 342 2.95 32.36 -3.94
CA PHE A 342 3.51 33.51 -3.23
C PHE A 342 2.83 34.86 -3.51
N ASP A 343 1.95 34.93 -4.53
CA ASP A 343 1.42 36.22 -5.03
C ASP A 343 0.04 36.57 -4.50
N LYS A 344 -0.74 35.61 -3.97
CA LYS A 344 -2.14 35.87 -3.56
C LYS A 344 -2.34 35.67 -2.07
N LYS A 345 -2.39 36.77 -1.31
CA LYS A 345 -2.82 36.77 0.09
C LYS A 345 -4.30 36.44 0.17
N ILE A 346 -4.65 35.31 0.82
CA ILE A 346 -6.03 34.82 0.91
C ILE A 346 -6.75 35.40 2.12
N LEU A 347 -6.06 35.47 3.26
CA LEU A 347 -6.57 36.12 4.46
C LEU A 347 -5.69 37.31 4.77
N GLN A 348 -6.29 38.45 5.14
CA GLN A 348 -5.56 39.67 5.47
C GLN A 348 -6.17 40.34 6.70
N ASN A 349 -5.33 40.76 7.64
CA ASN A 349 -5.69 41.56 8.81
C ASN A 349 -6.91 41.03 9.59
N ILE A 350 -6.94 39.72 9.85
CA ILE A 350 -8.01 39.08 10.59
C ILE A 350 -7.69 39.09 12.07
N ASN A 351 -8.56 39.67 12.88
CA ASN A 351 -8.47 39.66 14.33
C ASN A 351 -9.87 39.59 14.94
N PHE A 352 -10.26 38.46 15.50
CA PHE A 352 -11.53 38.29 16.20
C PHE A 352 -11.49 37.19 17.24
N LYS A 353 -12.50 37.21 18.12
CA LYS A 353 -12.65 36.29 19.23
C LYS A 353 -14.04 35.67 19.23
N ILE A 354 -14.10 34.36 19.38
CA ILE A 354 -15.32 33.58 19.54
C ILE A 354 -15.36 33.08 20.98
N CYS A 355 -16.43 33.39 21.69
CA CYS A 355 -16.62 32.95 23.09
C CYS A 355 -17.53 31.73 23.18
N ARG A 356 -17.51 31.04 24.31
CA ARG A 356 -18.41 29.93 24.59
C ARG A 356 -19.88 30.35 24.42
N ASN A 357 -20.67 29.48 23.83
CA ASN A 357 -22.09 29.67 23.49
C ASN A 357 -22.36 30.74 22.41
N ASP A 358 -21.33 31.30 21.76
CA ASP A 358 -21.56 32.16 20.59
C ASP A 358 -22.08 31.31 19.41
N VAL A 359 -22.97 31.91 18.64
CA VAL A 359 -23.30 31.47 17.28
C VAL A 359 -22.64 32.49 16.32
N PHE A 360 -21.51 32.11 15.77
CA PHE A 360 -20.63 33.00 15.00
C PHE A 360 -20.76 32.75 13.50
N LYS A 361 -21.25 33.76 12.75
CA LYS A 361 -21.40 33.66 11.28
C LYS A 361 -20.20 34.27 10.56
N ILE A 362 -19.61 33.52 9.61
CA ILE A 362 -18.55 34.00 8.73
C ILE A 362 -19.19 34.34 7.38
N ASN A 363 -19.24 35.62 7.05
CA ASN A 363 -19.76 36.17 5.80
C ASN A 363 -18.62 36.52 4.83
N GLY A 364 -18.91 36.66 3.55
CA GLY A 364 -17.97 37.10 2.53
C GLY A 364 -18.31 36.56 1.15
N ILE A 365 -17.76 37.18 0.11
CA ILE A 365 -17.95 36.75 -1.28
C ILE A 365 -17.29 35.39 -1.54
N SER A 366 -17.66 34.71 -2.61
CA SER A 366 -16.96 33.46 -3.01
C SER A 366 -15.47 33.75 -3.27
N GLY A 367 -14.61 32.93 -2.73
CA GLY A 367 -13.15 33.11 -2.83
C GLY A 367 -12.52 34.07 -1.81
N SER A 368 -13.27 34.62 -0.83
CA SER A 368 -12.73 35.47 0.24
C SER A 368 -11.94 34.74 1.34
N GLY A 369 -11.76 33.43 1.21
CA GLY A 369 -10.97 32.65 2.18
C GLY A 369 -11.78 32.03 3.33
N LYS A 370 -13.13 32.01 3.28
CA LYS A 370 -13.98 31.40 4.33
C LYS A 370 -13.60 29.95 4.62
N SER A 371 -13.55 29.10 3.59
CA SER A 371 -13.17 27.68 3.75
C SER A 371 -11.72 27.53 4.20
N THR A 372 -10.82 28.43 3.79
CA THR A 372 -9.43 28.45 4.29
C THR A 372 -9.39 28.74 5.78
N LEU A 373 -10.17 29.70 6.25
CA LEU A 373 -10.23 30.08 7.67
C LEU A 373 -10.73 28.91 8.53
N ILE A 374 -11.84 28.26 8.15
CA ILE A 374 -12.34 27.11 8.92
C ILE A 374 -11.40 25.90 8.87
N ASN A 375 -10.69 25.68 7.75
CA ASN A 375 -9.70 24.63 7.66
C ASN A 375 -8.45 24.91 8.55
N LEU A 376 -8.09 26.17 8.75
CA LEU A 376 -7.07 26.60 9.70
C LEU A 376 -7.56 26.37 11.13
N ILE A 377 -8.80 26.76 11.47
CA ILE A 377 -9.41 26.54 12.79
C ILE A 377 -9.48 25.02 13.07
N SER A 378 -9.86 24.22 12.08
CA SER A 378 -9.95 22.76 12.21
C SER A 378 -8.60 22.04 12.14
N ARG A 379 -7.47 22.76 12.02
CA ARG A 379 -6.12 22.20 11.87
C ARG A 379 -5.97 21.22 10.69
N PHE A 380 -6.77 21.39 9.64
CA PHE A 380 -6.58 20.68 8.38
C PHE A 380 -5.47 21.31 7.53
N ILE A 381 -5.19 22.58 7.77
CA ILE A 381 -4.10 23.34 7.17
C ILE A 381 -3.26 23.92 8.31
N ASN A 382 -1.94 23.78 8.23
CA ASN A 382 -1.01 24.38 9.16
C ASN A 382 -0.55 25.75 8.63
N SER A 383 -0.30 26.69 9.51
CA SER A 383 0.24 28.02 9.15
C SER A 383 1.13 28.56 10.25
N ASN A 384 2.25 29.18 9.86
CA ASN A 384 3.13 29.93 10.75
C ASN A 384 2.77 31.43 10.82
N THR A 385 1.88 31.90 9.95
CA THR A 385 1.49 33.33 9.84
C THR A 385 0.14 33.62 10.49
N VAL A 386 -0.61 32.57 10.84
CA VAL A 386 -1.91 32.66 11.51
C VAL A 386 -1.79 32.08 12.91
N SER A 387 -2.04 32.89 13.93
CA SER A 387 -2.09 32.44 15.32
C SER A 387 -3.55 32.16 15.71
N ILE A 388 -3.83 30.93 16.07
CA ILE A 388 -5.14 30.52 16.58
C ILE A 388 -4.92 29.91 17.97
N LYS A 389 -5.61 30.47 18.97
CA LYS A 389 -5.50 30.01 20.35
C LYS A 389 -6.84 29.50 20.85
N TYR A 390 -6.83 28.29 21.36
CA TYR A 390 -7.94 27.69 22.11
C TYR A 390 -7.71 28.04 23.59
N ASN A 391 -8.59 28.83 24.17
CA ASN A 391 -8.37 29.53 25.43
C ASN A 391 -7.11 30.43 25.33
N SER A 392 -6.03 30.09 25.97
CA SER A 392 -4.73 30.79 25.88
C SER A 392 -3.64 29.98 25.16
N ILE A 393 -3.95 28.74 24.75
CA ILE A 393 -2.98 27.78 24.23
C ILE A 393 -3.03 27.80 22.69
N ASP A 394 -1.87 27.88 22.02
CA ASP A 394 -1.82 27.73 20.55
C ASP A 394 -2.32 26.34 20.14
N ILE A 395 -3.24 26.30 19.16
CA ILE A 395 -3.83 25.02 18.75
C ILE A 395 -2.79 24.03 18.23
N ASN A 396 -1.65 24.50 17.70
CA ASN A 396 -0.58 23.64 17.21
C ASN A 396 0.19 22.92 18.33
N GLN A 397 0.08 23.39 19.58
CA GLN A 397 0.69 22.77 20.77
C GLN A 397 -0.23 21.74 21.43
N ILE A 398 -1.52 21.67 21.03
CA ILE A 398 -2.51 20.76 21.60
C ILE A 398 -2.42 19.42 20.88
N ASP A 399 -2.54 18.31 21.62
CA ASP A 399 -2.71 16.99 20.99
C ASP A 399 -3.93 16.98 20.06
N LYS A 400 -3.74 16.54 18.80
CA LYS A 400 -4.81 16.59 17.79
C LYS A 400 -6.02 15.74 18.15
N ASP A 401 -5.82 14.60 18.82
CA ASP A 401 -6.93 13.73 19.21
C ASP A 401 -7.78 14.40 20.28
N LEU A 402 -7.15 15.16 21.20
CA LEU A 402 -7.87 15.96 22.18
C LEU A 402 -8.58 17.14 21.53
N TYR A 403 -7.94 17.81 20.57
CA TYR A 403 -8.54 18.93 19.85
C TYR A 403 -9.76 18.50 19.04
N TYR A 404 -9.67 17.40 18.28
CA TYR A 404 -10.76 16.87 17.46
C TYR A 404 -11.92 16.25 18.26
N LYS A 405 -11.73 15.94 19.56
CA LYS A 405 -12.84 15.58 20.44
C LYS A 405 -13.70 16.79 20.80
N LYS A 406 -13.09 18.00 20.83
CA LYS A 406 -13.74 19.23 21.27
C LYS A 406 -14.17 20.15 20.12
N VAL A 407 -13.41 20.18 19.03
CA VAL A 407 -13.65 21.03 17.85
C VAL A 407 -13.91 20.14 16.64
N ILE A 408 -15.12 20.16 16.11
CA ILE A 408 -15.54 19.31 14.98
C ILE A 408 -16.02 20.19 13.83
N GLN A 409 -15.56 19.88 12.61
CA GLN A 409 -16.04 20.50 11.38
C GLN A 409 -16.89 19.53 10.57
N VAL A 410 -18.08 19.94 10.18
CA VAL A 410 -18.94 19.26 9.21
C VAL A 410 -18.54 19.74 7.80
N GLN A 411 -18.04 18.82 6.98
CA GLN A 411 -17.61 19.14 5.62
C GLN A 411 -18.77 19.37 4.68
N GLN A 412 -18.61 20.28 3.70
CA GLN A 412 -19.60 20.59 2.68
C GLN A 412 -20.01 19.37 1.83
N LYS A 413 -19.04 18.49 1.50
CA LYS A 413 -19.27 17.25 0.75
C LYS A 413 -19.11 16.04 1.68
N PRO A 414 -20.21 15.53 2.25
CA PRO A 414 -20.16 14.40 3.16
C PRO A 414 -19.81 13.09 2.43
N ILE A 415 -18.95 12.29 3.03
CA ILE A 415 -18.64 10.94 2.56
C ILE A 415 -19.47 9.94 3.35
N MET A 416 -20.21 9.09 2.65
CA MET A 416 -20.94 7.97 3.26
C MET A 416 -20.11 6.69 3.15
N LEU A 417 -20.10 5.93 4.23
CA LEU A 417 -19.54 4.58 4.23
C LEU A 417 -20.59 3.61 3.64
N GLU A 418 -20.13 2.61 2.89
CA GLU A 418 -20.99 1.49 2.47
C GLU A 418 -21.31 0.61 3.68
N ASP A 419 -22.13 1.14 4.57
CA ASP A 419 -22.55 0.50 5.80
C ASP A 419 -23.95 0.99 6.19
N SER A 420 -24.50 0.46 7.27
CA SER A 420 -25.82 0.85 7.78
C SER A 420 -25.91 2.33 8.16
N ILE A 421 -27.12 2.88 8.24
CA ILE A 421 -27.35 4.23 8.75
C ILE A 421 -26.79 4.34 10.18
N TYR A 422 -27.01 3.30 11.00
CA TYR A 422 -26.48 3.24 12.36
C TYR A 422 -24.96 3.40 12.38
N GLU A 423 -24.22 2.59 11.62
CA GLU A 423 -22.76 2.65 11.54
C GLU A 423 -22.26 3.96 10.93
N ASN A 424 -22.99 4.53 9.99
CA ASN A 424 -22.66 5.84 9.43
C ASN A 424 -22.80 6.97 10.46
N ILE A 425 -23.68 6.88 11.44
CA ILE A 425 -23.82 7.87 12.51
C ILE A 425 -22.82 7.60 13.64
N THR A 426 -22.68 6.34 14.07
CA THR A 426 -21.93 5.97 15.29
C THR A 426 -20.44 5.74 15.05
N LEU A 427 -20.05 5.33 13.83
CA LEU A 427 -18.68 4.95 13.45
C LEU A 427 -18.06 3.93 14.43
N GLY A 428 -18.80 2.88 14.77
CA GLY A 428 -18.35 1.80 15.65
C GLY A 428 -18.34 2.13 17.14
N ASN A 429 -18.81 3.32 17.55
CA ASN A 429 -18.94 3.66 18.96
C ASN A 429 -20.34 3.25 19.49
N SER A 430 -20.39 2.92 20.77
CA SER A 430 -21.66 2.61 21.44
C SER A 430 -22.28 3.88 22.00
N TYR A 431 -23.52 4.15 21.62
CA TYR A 431 -24.36 5.23 22.15
C TYR A 431 -25.69 4.67 22.65
N SER A 432 -26.32 5.36 23.58
CA SER A 432 -27.67 4.98 24.04
C SER A 432 -28.71 5.25 22.93
N ASN A 433 -29.79 4.49 22.94
CA ASN A 433 -30.91 4.72 22.01
C ASN A 433 -31.49 6.12 22.15
N SER A 434 -31.47 6.71 23.38
CA SER A 434 -31.92 8.08 23.60
C SER A 434 -31.03 9.11 22.90
N GLU A 435 -29.69 8.97 22.93
CA GLU A 435 -28.75 9.86 22.25
C GLU A 435 -28.86 9.75 20.73
N LEU A 436 -29.01 8.52 20.23
CA LEU A 436 -29.19 8.29 18.81
C LEU A 436 -30.51 8.91 18.30
N ASN A 437 -31.62 8.66 19.00
CA ASN A 437 -32.89 9.24 18.64
C ASN A 437 -32.88 10.76 18.70
N GLU A 438 -32.22 11.36 19.68
CA GLU A 438 -32.09 12.82 19.80
C GLU A 438 -31.43 13.43 18.57
N VAL A 439 -30.30 12.88 18.11
CA VAL A 439 -29.61 13.44 16.92
C VAL A 439 -30.37 13.16 15.62
N ILE A 440 -31.12 12.05 15.54
CA ILE A 440 -32.00 11.75 14.42
C ILE A 440 -33.11 12.83 14.33
N ASP A 441 -33.70 13.21 15.45
CA ASP A 441 -34.75 14.24 15.52
C ASP A 441 -34.18 15.63 15.19
N VAL A 442 -33.05 15.99 15.80
CA VAL A 442 -32.37 17.26 15.53
C VAL A 442 -32.04 17.41 14.06
N CYS A 443 -31.56 16.36 13.41
CA CYS A 443 -31.21 16.37 12.00
C CYS A 443 -32.39 16.14 11.04
N CYS A 444 -33.64 16.10 11.55
CA CYS A 444 -34.83 15.84 10.73
C CYS A 444 -34.74 14.54 9.90
N LEU A 445 -34.17 13.48 10.51
CA LEU A 445 -33.98 12.17 9.87
C LEU A 445 -35.05 11.15 10.26
N ARG A 446 -36.00 11.49 11.15
CA ARG A 446 -37.01 10.55 11.71
C ARG A 446 -37.76 9.81 10.61
N GLU A 447 -38.38 10.52 9.69
CA GLU A 447 -39.14 9.93 8.58
C GLU A 447 -38.24 9.02 7.69
N PHE A 448 -37.00 9.44 7.45
CA PHE A 448 -36.05 8.64 6.66
C PHE A 448 -35.69 7.32 7.36
N VAL A 449 -35.46 7.36 8.68
CA VAL A 449 -35.13 6.17 9.48
C VAL A 449 -36.34 5.25 9.66
N GLU A 450 -37.55 5.78 9.81
CA GLU A 450 -38.79 4.99 9.89
C GLU A 450 -39.08 4.25 8.58
N ASN A 451 -38.84 4.90 7.45
CA ASN A 451 -39.05 4.29 6.12
C ASN A 451 -37.97 3.25 5.73
N LYS A 452 -36.73 3.42 6.20
CA LYS A 452 -35.59 2.59 5.75
C LYS A 452 -35.02 1.67 6.82
N THR A 453 -35.30 1.92 8.10
CA THR A 453 -34.68 1.32 9.29
C THR A 453 -33.20 1.73 9.47
N LEU A 454 -32.69 1.61 10.71
CA LEU A 454 -31.28 1.95 11.02
C LEU A 454 -30.28 0.98 10.40
N ASP A 455 -30.70 -0.25 10.10
CA ASP A 455 -29.85 -1.28 9.48
C ASP A 455 -29.75 -1.15 7.95
N PHE A 456 -30.46 -0.18 7.36
CA PHE A 456 -30.41 0.04 5.92
C PHE A 456 -29.02 0.48 5.47
N VAL A 457 -28.41 -0.30 4.54
CA VAL A 457 -27.07 -0.05 4.03
C VAL A 457 -27.09 1.05 2.98
N LEU A 458 -26.31 2.09 3.25
CA LEU A 458 -26.11 3.20 2.34
C LEU A 458 -25.10 2.81 1.26
N SER A 459 -25.34 3.22 0.01
CA SER A 459 -24.40 3.02 -1.09
C SER A 459 -24.50 4.22 -2.06
N GLU A 460 -23.34 4.81 -2.35
CA GLU A 460 -23.25 5.90 -3.33
C GLU A 460 -23.52 5.40 -4.74
N ASP A 461 -23.07 4.20 -5.07
CA ASP A 461 -23.22 3.60 -6.40
C ASP A 461 -24.68 3.28 -6.72
N LYS A 462 -25.50 2.92 -5.72
CA LYS A 462 -26.91 2.62 -5.88
C LYS A 462 -27.83 3.84 -5.90
N ASN A 463 -27.27 5.07 -5.69
CA ASN A 463 -28.04 6.30 -5.57
C ASN A 463 -29.25 6.19 -4.63
N ASN A 464 -29.11 5.41 -3.53
CA ASN A 464 -30.19 5.10 -2.61
C ASN A 464 -30.37 6.16 -1.50
N ILE A 465 -29.63 7.27 -1.59
CA ILE A 465 -29.62 8.37 -0.63
C ILE A 465 -29.48 9.72 -1.37
N SER A 466 -30.31 10.68 -1.03
CA SER A 466 -30.26 12.05 -1.58
C SER A 466 -29.12 12.89 -0.97
N GLY A 467 -28.74 13.98 -1.66
CA GLY A 467 -27.72 14.90 -1.16
C GLY A 467 -28.07 15.52 0.21
N GLY A 468 -29.34 15.88 0.41
CA GLY A 468 -29.82 16.41 1.68
C GLY A 468 -29.82 15.38 2.82
N GLU A 469 -30.13 14.12 2.53
CA GLU A 469 -30.04 13.04 3.52
C GLU A 469 -28.58 12.76 3.90
N LYS A 470 -27.65 12.76 2.91
CA LYS A 470 -26.20 12.65 3.19
C LYS A 470 -25.73 13.75 4.14
N GLN A 471 -26.12 15.01 3.88
CA GLN A 471 -25.72 16.13 4.74
C GLN A 471 -26.28 15.97 6.17
N ARG A 472 -27.54 15.57 6.31
CA ARG A 472 -28.18 15.39 7.61
C ARG A 472 -27.60 14.21 8.40
N ILE A 473 -27.28 13.09 7.74
CA ILE A 473 -26.58 11.95 8.39
C ILE A 473 -25.17 12.38 8.84
N ASN A 474 -24.46 13.13 8.01
CA ASN A 474 -23.14 13.65 8.38
C ASN A 474 -23.22 14.62 9.58
N LEU A 475 -24.26 15.46 9.63
CA LEU A 475 -24.49 16.32 10.78
C LEU A 475 -24.81 15.49 12.04
N ALA A 476 -25.67 14.48 11.95
CA ALA A 476 -26.00 13.57 13.06
C ALA A 476 -24.73 12.85 13.58
N ARG A 477 -23.85 12.38 12.67
CA ARG A 477 -22.54 11.78 12.99
C ARG A 477 -21.66 12.69 13.85
N MET A 478 -21.73 14.00 13.64
CA MET A 478 -20.93 14.98 14.39
C MET A 478 -21.61 15.41 15.69
N LEU A 479 -22.93 15.60 15.67
CA LEU A 479 -23.69 16.03 16.85
C LEU A 479 -23.74 14.97 17.97
N ILE A 480 -23.79 13.69 17.62
CA ILE A 480 -23.82 12.61 18.61
C ILE A 480 -22.58 12.62 19.52
N ARG A 481 -21.48 13.22 19.06
CA ARG A 481 -20.23 13.37 19.82
C ARG A 481 -20.27 14.53 20.80
N LYS A 482 -21.26 15.40 20.76
CA LYS A 482 -21.45 16.58 21.62
C LYS A 482 -20.18 17.45 21.72
N PRO A 483 -19.67 17.98 20.59
CA PRO A 483 -18.45 18.79 20.60
C PRO A 483 -18.66 20.10 21.35
N GLU A 484 -17.58 20.71 21.85
CA GLU A 484 -17.64 22.04 22.47
C GLU A 484 -17.70 23.17 21.43
N VAL A 485 -17.08 22.94 20.26
CA VAL A 485 -17.14 23.84 19.11
C VAL A 485 -17.54 23.05 17.86
N LEU A 486 -18.63 23.46 17.22
CA LEU A 486 -19.13 22.88 15.96
C LEU A 486 -18.95 23.89 14.84
N ILE A 487 -18.32 23.44 13.74
CA ILE A 487 -18.11 24.26 12.54
C ILE A 487 -18.94 23.69 11.40
N LEU A 488 -19.81 24.52 10.81
CA LEU A 488 -20.68 24.13 9.70
C LEU A 488 -20.34 24.92 8.44
N ASP A 489 -20.09 24.22 7.34
CA ASP A 489 -19.86 24.82 6.02
C ASP A 489 -21.05 24.52 5.11
N GLU A 490 -21.90 25.53 4.90
CA GLU A 490 -23.12 25.51 4.09
C GLU A 490 -24.09 24.34 4.41
N PRO A 491 -24.51 24.15 5.69
CA PRO A 491 -25.22 22.95 6.12
C PRO A 491 -26.63 22.83 5.56
N THR A 492 -27.22 23.90 4.99
CA THR A 492 -28.58 23.94 4.44
C THR A 492 -28.63 24.03 2.92
N ALA A 493 -27.49 24.06 2.22
CA ALA A 493 -27.42 24.30 0.78
C ALA A 493 -28.22 23.30 -0.09
N SER A 494 -28.38 22.06 0.35
CA SER A 494 -29.13 21.03 -0.39
C SER A 494 -30.55 20.76 0.17
N LEU A 495 -31.03 21.58 1.10
CA LEU A 495 -32.32 21.42 1.75
C LEU A 495 -33.36 22.38 1.21
N ASN A 496 -34.63 21.97 1.21
CA ASN A 496 -35.73 22.91 0.95
C ASN A 496 -35.90 23.86 2.14
N ARG A 497 -36.50 25.01 1.91
CA ARG A 497 -36.62 26.10 2.90
C ARG A 497 -37.28 25.66 4.22
N LYS A 498 -38.36 24.85 4.16
CA LYS A 498 -39.05 24.36 5.36
C LYS A 498 -38.12 23.48 6.20
N MET A 499 -37.45 22.52 5.57
CA MET A 499 -36.55 21.62 6.26
C MET A 499 -35.30 22.34 6.81
N ALA A 500 -34.79 23.36 6.07
CA ALA A 500 -33.71 24.20 6.57
C ALA A 500 -34.11 24.94 7.85
N THR A 501 -35.31 25.55 7.88
CA THR A 501 -35.84 26.25 9.06
C THR A 501 -36.03 25.28 10.25
N ASP A 502 -36.60 24.10 10.01
CA ASP A 502 -36.80 23.08 11.07
C ASP A 502 -35.47 22.59 11.61
N LEU A 503 -34.49 22.31 10.73
CA LEU A 503 -33.14 21.89 11.12
C LEU A 503 -32.46 22.94 12.02
N VAL A 504 -32.48 24.21 11.60
CA VAL A 504 -31.81 25.28 12.35
C VAL A 504 -32.50 25.51 13.70
N ARG A 505 -33.84 25.42 13.75
CA ARG A 505 -34.59 25.50 15.02
C ARG A 505 -34.20 24.35 15.98
N ASN A 506 -34.18 23.12 15.51
CA ASN A 506 -33.82 21.97 16.33
C ASN A 506 -32.34 22.04 16.76
N LEU A 507 -31.45 22.46 15.85
CA LEU A 507 -30.04 22.65 16.13
C LEU A 507 -29.84 23.72 17.21
N LYS A 508 -30.59 24.83 17.19
CA LYS A 508 -30.55 25.86 18.24
C LYS A 508 -30.81 25.25 19.61
N LEU A 509 -31.90 24.50 19.77
CA LEU A 509 -32.22 23.85 21.04
C LEU A 509 -31.13 22.89 21.50
N PHE A 510 -30.53 22.15 20.56
CA PHE A 510 -29.45 21.21 20.85
C PHE A 510 -28.17 21.93 21.31
N ILE A 511 -27.72 22.98 20.61
CA ILE A 511 -26.51 23.73 20.98
C ILE A 511 -26.68 24.45 22.33
N GLU A 512 -27.87 24.96 22.63
CA GLU A 512 -28.19 25.57 23.94
C GLU A 512 -28.15 24.51 25.05
N LYS A 513 -28.77 23.34 24.85
CA LYS A 513 -28.79 22.24 25.81
C LYS A 513 -27.39 21.77 26.19
N TYR A 514 -26.51 21.61 25.24
CA TYR A 514 -25.15 21.07 25.43
C TYR A 514 -24.07 22.14 25.54
N SER A 515 -24.45 23.44 25.52
CA SER A 515 -23.52 24.57 25.58
C SER A 515 -22.46 24.54 24.45
N ILE A 516 -22.87 24.20 23.23
CA ILE A 516 -22.01 24.11 22.04
C ILE A 516 -21.86 25.50 21.42
N THR A 517 -20.63 25.89 21.13
CA THR A 517 -20.32 27.08 20.33
C THR A 517 -20.42 26.73 18.87
N LEU A 518 -21.19 27.51 18.09
CA LEU A 518 -21.39 27.27 16.67
C LEU A 518 -20.62 28.28 15.82
N ILE A 519 -19.85 27.80 14.84
CA ILE A 519 -19.27 28.62 13.76
C ILE A 519 -19.95 28.19 12.46
N VAL A 520 -20.57 29.11 11.75
CA VAL A 520 -21.31 28.77 10.52
C VAL A 520 -20.91 29.65 9.36
N ILE A 521 -20.69 29.01 8.20
CA ILE A 521 -20.68 29.65 6.89
C ILE A 521 -22.01 29.33 6.23
N SER A 522 -22.79 30.35 5.92
CA SER A 522 -24.04 30.18 5.17
C SER A 522 -24.26 31.39 4.25
N HIS A 523 -24.63 31.09 3.01
CA HIS A 523 -25.09 32.11 2.05
C HIS A 523 -26.58 32.46 2.21
N ASN A 524 -27.32 31.63 2.93
CA ASN A 524 -28.74 31.80 3.23
C ASN A 524 -28.95 32.51 4.58
N ASP A 525 -30.09 33.12 4.74
CA ASP A 525 -30.50 33.84 5.96
C ASP A 525 -31.04 32.86 7.05
N ASP A 526 -31.00 31.56 6.77
CA ASP A 526 -31.59 30.52 7.65
C ASP A 526 -31.06 30.56 9.10
N PHE A 527 -29.80 30.98 9.27
CA PHE A 527 -29.12 31.07 10.57
C PHE A 527 -29.23 32.46 11.23
N ASP A 528 -29.65 33.51 10.52
CA ASP A 528 -29.52 34.90 10.99
C ASP A 528 -30.26 35.17 12.31
N TYR A 529 -31.37 34.48 12.55
CA TYR A 529 -32.16 34.65 13.79
C TYR A 529 -31.52 34.01 15.04
N ILE A 530 -30.46 33.19 14.87
CA ILE A 530 -29.72 32.61 15.99
C ILE A 530 -28.30 33.18 16.12
N VAL A 531 -27.81 33.91 15.14
CA VAL A 531 -26.45 34.47 15.12
C VAL A 531 -26.28 35.50 16.23
N THR A 532 -25.22 35.35 17.04
CA THR A 532 -24.86 36.33 18.08
C THR A 532 -23.76 37.27 17.64
N LYS A 533 -22.87 36.84 16.78
CA LYS A 533 -21.75 37.61 16.23
C LYS A 533 -21.44 37.22 14.80
N SER A 534 -20.92 38.14 14.02
CA SER A 534 -20.50 37.86 12.63
C SER A 534 -19.22 38.59 12.26
N ILE A 535 -18.53 38.08 11.23
CA ILE A 535 -17.43 38.76 10.57
C ILE A 535 -17.61 38.71 9.06
N ASN A 536 -17.21 39.78 8.39
CA ASN A 536 -17.19 39.85 6.92
C ASN A 536 -15.73 39.71 6.44
N LEU A 537 -15.44 38.65 5.69
CA LEU A 537 -14.18 38.48 5.00
C LEU A 537 -14.25 39.21 3.64
N SER A 538 -13.35 40.12 3.42
CA SER A 538 -13.24 40.93 2.19
C SER A 538 -12.18 40.37 1.24
#